data_f90412ed31c983fa8177baecadb22785
#
_entry.id   f90412ed31c983fa8177baecadb22785
#
_cell.length_a   1.000
_cell.length_b   1.000
_cell.length_c   1.000
_cell.angle_alpha   90.00
_cell.angle_beta   90.00
_cell.angle_gamma   90.00
#
_symmetry.space_group_name_H-M   'P 1'
#
loop_
_entity.id
_entity.type
_entity.pdbx_description
1 polymer ?
#
loop_
_entity_poly.entity_id
_entity_poly.type
_entity_poly.pdbx_seq_one_letter_code
_entity_poly.pdbx_strand_id
1 'polypeptide(L)'
;MRRFLRCRVRVFGVFTVSFGAYTACASLVRILLRDGVVSLSDSPELYFALLVVIVSIPLLISKVTLADALCTSYIGRALLSILGYRPEQVMLAAEGLVVSRMNVAFVCGLVLGIFTYSLSPVLLLAGLCALLFAYLILCKPEIGVMALCFTMPFLPTMLLAALVIYVFLCCMLKVIRGKRVIRVEAVDVMVAAFSVVLLCGGVV
;
A
#
# COMPACT_ATOMS: atom_id res chain seq x y z
N MET A 1 -11.85 0.71 7.95
CA MET A 1 -10.74 1.44 8.53
C MET A 1 -10.64 1.27 10.06
N ARG A 2 -11.71 1.47 10.85
CA ARG A 2 -11.68 1.31 12.33
C ARG A 2 -11.12 -0.03 12.82
N ARG A 3 -11.47 -1.16 12.19
CA ARG A 3 -10.95 -2.50 12.57
C ARG A 3 -9.45 -2.66 12.33
N PHE A 4 -8.92 -2.02 11.30
CA PHE A 4 -7.51 -2.06 10.93
C PHE A 4 -6.64 -1.27 11.93
N LEU A 5 -7.10 -0.10 12.37
CA LEU A 5 -6.42 0.73 13.37
C LEU A 5 -6.29 0.04 14.75
N ARG A 6 -7.19 -0.91 15.06
CA ARG A 6 -7.20 -1.71 16.29
C ARG A 6 -6.27 -2.93 16.22
N CYS A 7 -5.68 -3.23 15.07
CA CYS A 7 -4.72 -4.32 14.96
C CYS A 7 -3.43 -3.99 15.71
N ARG A 8 -2.86 -4.99 16.40
CA ARG A 8 -1.52 -4.87 16.98
C ARG A 8 -0.48 -4.86 15.88
N VAL A 9 0.54 -4.03 16.00
CA VAL A 9 1.70 -3.98 15.09
C VAL A 9 2.35 -5.37 14.97
N ARG A 10 2.33 -6.16 16.02
CA ARG A 10 2.82 -7.54 16.03
C ARG A 10 2.17 -8.44 14.97
N VAL A 11 0.93 -8.21 14.58
CA VAL A 11 0.24 -8.98 13.52
C VAL A 11 0.94 -8.78 12.17
N PHE A 12 1.39 -7.56 11.89
CA PHE A 12 2.18 -7.27 10.70
C PHE A 12 3.58 -7.88 10.78
N GLY A 13 4.19 -7.87 11.99
CA GLY A 13 5.46 -8.56 12.22
C GLY A 13 5.38 -10.07 11.94
N VAL A 14 4.31 -10.75 12.39
CA VAL A 14 4.08 -12.17 12.10
C VAL A 14 3.92 -12.41 10.61
N PHE A 15 3.16 -11.56 9.92
CA PHE A 15 2.97 -11.64 8.48
C PHE A 15 4.29 -11.49 7.71
N THR A 16 5.06 -10.44 8.02
CA THR A 16 6.33 -10.17 7.32
C THR A 16 7.41 -11.20 7.63
N VAL A 17 7.48 -11.72 8.86
CA VAL A 17 8.40 -12.82 9.21
C VAL A 17 8.03 -14.11 8.48
N SER A 18 6.75 -14.50 8.48
CA SER A 18 6.34 -15.73 7.80
C SER A 18 6.59 -15.66 6.28
N PHE A 19 6.33 -14.51 5.68
CA PHE A 19 6.64 -14.24 4.29
C PHE A 19 8.15 -14.29 4.02
N GLY A 20 8.96 -13.56 4.80
CA GLY A 20 10.41 -13.49 4.63
C GLY A 20 11.10 -14.83 4.91
N ALA A 21 10.67 -15.57 5.93
CA ALA A 21 11.20 -16.89 6.24
C ALA A 21 10.93 -17.89 5.10
N TYR A 22 9.70 -17.90 4.57
CA TYR A 22 9.36 -18.78 3.45
C TYR A 22 10.17 -18.42 2.20
N THR A 23 10.26 -17.13 1.85
CA THR A 23 11.05 -16.69 0.67
C THR A 23 12.53 -17.02 0.84
N ALA A 24 13.10 -16.86 2.04
CA ALA A 24 14.48 -17.24 2.34
C ALA A 24 14.69 -18.74 2.18
N CYS A 25 13.82 -19.57 2.75
CA CYS A 25 13.89 -21.03 2.60
C CYS A 25 13.75 -21.46 1.14
N ALA A 26 12.79 -20.89 0.40
CA ALA A 26 12.58 -21.21 -1.01
C ALA A 26 13.78 -20.81 -1.88
N SER A 27 14.40 -19.66 -1.61
CA SER A 27 15.61 -19.21 -2.31
C SER A 27 16.79 -20.11 -1.99
N LEU A 28 16.99 -20.51 -0.73
CA LEU A 28 18.05 -21.45 -0.33
C LEU A 28 17.89 -22.80 -1.00
N VAL A 29 16.69 -23.37 -1.01
CA VAL A 29 16.40 -24.64 -1.68
C VAL A 29 16.69 -24.56 -3.18
N ARG A 30 16.30 -23.45 -3.82
CA ARG A 30 16.56 -23.22 -5.25
C ARG A 30 18.05 -23.18 -5.56
N ILE A 31 18.85 -22.47 -4.76
CA ILE A 31 20.30 -22.37 -4.90
C ILE A 31 20.95 -23.75 -4.71
N LEU A 32 20.54 -24.48 -3.66
CA LEU A 32 21.10 -25.81 -3.35
C LEU A 32 20.83 -26.83 -4.46
N LEU A 33 19.64 -26.77 -5.07
CA LEU A 33 19.22 -27.67 -6.16
C LEU A 33 19.91 -27.33 -7.49
N ARG A 34 20.24 -26.04 -7.72
CA ARG A 34 20.78 -25.57 -8.99
C ARG A 34 22.30 -25.66 -9.04
N ASP A 35 23.00 -25.21 -8.02
CA ASP A 35 24.43 -24.97 -8.07
C ASP A 35 25.24 -25.88 -7.12
N GLY A 36 24.59 -26.66 -6.26
CA GLY A 36 25.25 -27.55 -5.27
C GLY A 36 26.12 -26.82 -4.23
N VAL A 37 26.43 -25.57 -4.44
CA VAL A 37 27.21 -24.69 -3.56
C VAL A 37 26.50 -23.40 -3.35
N VAL A 38 26.33 -23.00 -2.09
CA VAL A 38 25.68 -21.73 -1.73
C VAL A 38 26.66 -20.58 -1.96
N SER A 39 26.68 -20.02 -3.18
CA SER A 39 27.30 -18.72 -3.42
C SER A 39 26.32 -17.63 -3.00
N LEU A 40 26.51 -17.09 -1.80
CA LEU A 40 25.64 -16.01 -1.27
C LEU A 40 25.65 -14.76 -2.16
N SER A 41 26.71 -14.51 -2.92
CA SER A 41 26.87 -13.25 -3.68
C SER A 41 25.91 -13.10 -4.87
N ASP A 42 25.30 -14.16 -5.38
CA ASP A 42 24.57 -14.14 -6.63
C ASP A 42 23.03 -14.16 -6.50
N SER A 43 22.51 -14.09 -5.27
CA SER A 43 21.07 -14.17 -5.05
C SER A 43 20.49 -12.93 -4.36
N PRO A 44 20.13 -11.88 -5.11
CA PRO A 44 19.52 -10.67 -4.55
C PRO A 44 18.21 -10.97 -3.81
N GLU A 45 17.50 -12.03 -4.19
CA GLU A 45 16.25 -12.48 -3.55
C GLU A 45 16.47 -12.93 -2.11
N LEU A 46 17.59 -13.60 -1.83
CA LEU A 46 17.94 -14.08 -0.49
C LEU A 46 18.29 -12.91 0.44
N TYR A 47 19.05 -11.92 -0.06
CA TYR A 47 19.32 -10.70 0.69
C TYR A 47 18.05 -9.93 1.03
N PHE A 48 17.15 -9.81 0.04
CA PHE A 48 15.86 -9.16 0.25
C PHE A 48 15.03 -9.88 1.33
N ALA A 49 14.94 -11.22 1.26
CA ALA A 49 14.22 -12.02 2.23
C ALA A 49 14.80 -11.88 3.65
N LEU A 50 16.12 -11.93 3.78
CA LEU A 50 16.82 -11.71 5.06
C LEU A 50 16.56 -10.30 5.60
N LEU A 51 16.65 -9.29 4.75
CA LEU A 51 16.35 -7.90 5.15
C LEU A 51 14.93 -7.76 5.66
N VAL A 52 13.95 -8.36 4.98
CA VAL A 52 12.55 -8.37 5.41
C VAL A 52 12.40 -9.04 6.79
N VAL A 53 13.08 -10.16 7.04
CA VAL A 53 13.05 -10.83 8.35
C VAL A 53 13.67 -9.94 9.43
N ILE A 54 14.83 -9.33 9.18
CA ILE A 54 15.50 -8.45 10.16
C ILE A 54 14.63 -7.24 10.51
N VAL A 55 14.07 -6.57 9.51
CA VAL A 55 13.16 -5.42 9.72
C VAL A 55 11.89 -5.82 10.45
N SER A 56 11.49 -7.07 10.37
CA SER A 56 10.29 -7.58 11.03
C SER A 56 10.47 -7.87 12.54
N ILE A 57 11.70 -8.05 12.99
CA ILE A 57 11.99 -8.36 14.42
C ILE A 57 11.45 -7.28 15.37
N PRO A 58 11.73 -5.99 15.18
CA PRO A 58 11.18 -4.94 16.04
C PRO A 58 9.65 -4.88 15.99
N LEU A 59 9.02 -5.20 14.84
CA LEU A 59 7.57 -5.26 14.71
C LEU A 59 6.97 -6.41 15.53
N LEU A 60 7.66 -7.55 15.62
CA LEU A 60 7.25 -8.70 16.44
C LEU A 60 7.26 -8.41 17.95
N ILE A 61 8.27 -7.66 18.39
CA ILE A 61 8.45 -7.33 19.82
C ILE A 61 7.47 -6.23 20.24
N SER A 62 7.03 -5.41 19.31
CA SER A 62 6.11 -4.30 19.57
C SER A 62 4.74 -4.78 20.07
N LYS A 63 4.32 -4.30 21.24
CA LYS A 63 3.00 -4.53 21.82
C LYS A 63 2.00 -3.41 21.50
N VAL A 64 2.44 -2.39 20.79
CA VAL A 64 1.69 -1.17 20.49
C VAL A 64 0.62 -1.44 19.43
N THR A 65 -0.50 -0.72 19.48
CA THR A 65 -1.51 -0.78 18.42
C THR A 65 -1.05 0.03 17.21
N LEU A 66 -1.60 -0.27 16.03
CA LEU A 66 -1.26 0.48 14.82
C LEU A 66 -1.63 1.97 14.96
N ALA A 67 -2.73 2.27 15.65
CA ALA A 67 -3.14 3.64 15.92
C ALA A 67 -2.12 4.39 16.77
N ASP A 68 -1.65 3.77 17.87
CA ASP A 68 -0.64 4.37 18.74
C ASP A 68 0.69 4.57 18.00
N ALA A 69 1.11 3.57 17.20
CA ALA A 69 2.33 3.66 16.40
C ALA A 69 2.26 4.81 15.39
N LEU A 70 1.11 5.01 14.73
CA LEU A 70 0.90 6.12 13.80
C LEU A 70 0.84 7.48 14.51
N CYS A 71 0.24 7.55 15.70
CA CYS A 71 0.11 8.80 16.43
C CYS A 71 1.40 9.21 17.16
N THR A 72 2.24 8.23 17.56
CA THR A 72 3.50 8.50 18.27
C THR A 72 4.67 8.75 17.32
N SER A 73 4.71 8.06 16.17
CA SER A 73 5.83 8.24 15.23
C SER A 73 5.72 9.56 14.46
N TYR A 74 6.87 10.20 14.21
CA TYR A 74 6.96 11.43 13.43
C TYR A 74 6.42 11.23 12.00
N ILE A 75 6.82 10.12 11.36
CA ILE A 75 6.36 9.73 10.02
C ILE A 75 4.86 9.45 10.02
N GLY A 76 4.35 8.77 11.04
CA GLY A 76 2.93 8.49 11.18
C GLY A 76 2.10 9.77 11.32
N ARG A 77 2.54 10.73 12.11
CA ARG A 77 1.88 12.04 12.25
C ARG A 77 1.89 12.84 10.95
N ALA A 78 3.02 12.86 10.24
CA ALA A 78 3.12 13.50 8.92
C ALA A 78 2.14 12.85 7.92
N LEU A 79 2.08 11.52 7.88
CA LEU A 79 1.15 10.75 7.04
C LEU A 79 -0.31 11.04 7.40
N LEU A 80 -0.65 11.09 8.68
CA LEU A 80 -1.99 11.45 9.15
C LEU A 80 -2.37 12.88 8.77
N SER A 81 -1.42 13.82 8.87
CA SER A 81 -1.60 15.22 8.46
C SER A 81 -1.88 15.33 6.95
N ILE A 82 -1.10 14.65 6.10
CA ILE A 82 -1.32 14.59 4.65
C ILE A 82 -2.68 13.98 4.34
N LEU A 83 -3.08 12.94 5.08
CA LEU A 83 -4.39 12.30 4.95
C LEU A 83 -5.54 13.15 5.52
N GLY A 84 -5.26 14.29 6.16
CA GLY A 84 -6.24 15.17 6.78
C GLY A 84 -6.95 14.54 7.99
N TYR A 85 -6.28 13.63 8.70
CA TYR A 85 -6.78 13.06 9.94
C TYR A 85 -6.08 13.70 11.14
N ARG A 86 -6.86 14.13 12.14
CA ARG A 86 -6.31 14.55 13.44
C ARG A 86 -5.96 13.30 14.26
N PRO A 87 -4.80 13.27 14.95
CA PRO A 87 -4.40 12.11 15.75
C PRO A 87 -5.42 11.73 16.81
N GLU A 88 -6.12 12.71 17.40
CA GLU A 88 -7.21 12.48 18.36
C GLU A 88 -8.38 11.68 17.77
N GLN A 89 -8.76 11.96 16.52
CA GLN A 89 -9.83 11.23 15.82
C GLN A 89 -9.42 9.79 15.52
N VAL A 90 -8.13 9.55 15.26
CA VAL A 90 -7.59 8.22 15.02
C VAL A 90 -7.58 7.40 16.32
N MET A 91 -7.20 8.02 17.44
CA MET A 91 -7.24 7.37 18.75
C MET A 91 -8.67 7.03 19.18
N LEU A 92 -9.61 7.97 19.08
CA LEU A 92 -11.04 7.72 19.35
C LEU A 92 -11.61 6.61 18.46
N ALA A 93 -11.21 6.56 17.18
CA ALA A 93 -11.63 5.50 16.26
C ALA A 93 -11.03 4.13 16.60
N ALA A 94 -9.91 4.11 17.30
CA ALA A 94 -9.20 2.91 17.73
C ALA A 94 -9.67 2.40 19.11
N GLU A 95 -10.47 3.18 19.85
CA GLU A 95 -11.09 2.71 21.11
C GLU A 95 -11.95 1.48 20.88
N GLY A 96 -11.73 0.43 21.69
CA GLY A 96 -12.46 -0.83 21.69
C GLY A 96 -11.57 -2.05 21.70
N LEU A 97 -12.18 -3.24 21.56
CA LEU A 97 -11.48 -4.52 21.62
C LEU A 97 -10.38 -4.62 20.55
N VAL A 98 -9.17 -4.89 21.01
CA VAL A 98 -8.00 -5.06 20.15
C VAL A 98 -8.13 -6.37 19.37
N VAL A 99 -8.02 -6.29 18.04
CA VAL A 99 -8.09 -7.46 17.17
C VAL A 99 -6.67 -8.01 16.96
N SER A 100 -6.44 -9.25 17.43
CA SER A 100 -5.16 -9.94 17.27
C SER A 100 -5.38 -11.28 16.59
N ARG A 101 -5.44 -11.29 15.24
CA ARG A 101 -5.58 -12.51 14.45
C ARG A 101 -4.22 -12.95 13.90
N MET A 102 -3.34 -13.39 14.79
CA MET A 102 -1.98 -13.82 14.43
C MET A 102 -1.98 -15.00 13.45
N ASN A 103 -2.88 -15.99 13.65
CA ASN A 103 -2.96 -17.16 12.79
C ASN A 103 -3.31 -16.79 11.34
N VAL A 104 -4.24 -15.84 11.16
CA VAL A 104 -4.59 -15.35 9.81
C VAL A 104 -3.40 -14.65 9.16
N ALA A 105 -2.69 -13.81 9.90
CA ALA A 105 -1.51 -13.13 9.38
C ALA A 105 -0.40 -14.11 8.99
N PHE A 106 -0.17 -15.14 9.80
CA PHE A 106 0.80 -16.20 9.50
C PHE A 106 0.43 -16.94 8.20
N VAL A 107 -0.82 -17.41 8.08
CA VAL A 107 -1.30 -18.10 6.87
C VAL A 107 -1.22 -17.20 5.63
N CYS A 108 -1.64 -15.94 5.75
CA CYS A 108 -1.53 -14.99 4.64
C CYS A 108 -0.08 -14.76 4.22
N GLY A 109 0.86 -14.68 5.17
CA GLY A 109 2.29 -14.55 4.89
C GLY A 109 2.84 -15.76 4.15
N LEU A 110 2.47 -16.97 4.56
CA LEU A 110 2.86 -18.21 3.88
C LEU A 110 2.28 -18.30 2.46
N VAL A 111 0.99 -18.02 2.30
CA VAL A 111 0.32 -18.05 1.00
C VAL A 111 0.99 -17.07 0.03
N LEU A 112 1.24 -15.83 0.47
CA LEU A 112 1.98 -14.87 -0.35
C LEU A 112 3.42 -15.32 -0.63
N GLY A 113 4.06 -15.99 0.33
CA GLY A 113 5.38 -16.60 0.14
C GLY A 113 5.37 -17.65 -0.98
N ILE A 114 4.33 -18.48 -1.08
CA ILE A 114 4.19 -19.48 -2.17
C ILE A 114 4.16 -18.80 -3.54
N PHE A 115 3.51 -17.64 -3.66
CA PHE A 115 3.50 -16.89 -4.92
C PHE A 115 4.87 -16.36 -5.35
N THR A 116 5.86 -16.27 -4.44
CA THR A 116 7.24 -15.88 -4.80
C THR A 116 7.94 -16.95 -5.64
N TYR A 117 7.38 -18.15 -5.74
CA TYR A 117 7.89 -19.17 -6.66
C TYR A 117 7.71 -18.77 -8.13
N SER A 118 6.60 -18.09 -8.45
CA SER A 118 6.27 -17.67 -9.82
C SER A 118 6.63 -16.21 -10.10
N LEU A 119 6.69 -15.37 -9.06
CA LEU A 119 6.93 -13.93 -9.16
C LEU A 119 8.09 -13.54 -8.26
N SER A 120 8.94 -12.60 -8.69
CA SER A 120 10.00 -12.10 -7.81
C SER A 120 9.39 -11.46 -6.54
N PRO A 121 9.99 -11.65 -5.36
CA PRO A 121 9.47 -11.12 -4.09
C PRO A 121 9.32 -9.61 -4.10
N VAL A 122 10.16 -8.89 -4.86
CA VAL A 122 10.08 -7.44 -5.04
C VAL A 122 8.83 -7.04 -5.81
N LEU A 123 8.51 -7.75 -6.91
CA LEU A 123 7.30 -7.51 -7.70
C LEU A 123 6.04 -7.79 -6.89
N LEU A 124 6.06 -8.80 -6.05
CA LEU A 124 4.93 -9.18 -5.21
C LEU A 124 4.68 -8.13 -4.12
N LEU A 125 5.75 -7.62 -3.50
CA LEU A 125 5.65 -6.54 -2.53
C LEU A 125 5.17 -5.24 -3.18
N ALA A 126 5.71 -4.90 -4.37
CA ALA A 126 5.26 -3.74 -5.14
C ALA A 126 3.77 -3.85 -5.51
N GLY A 127 3.31 -5.03 -5.93
CA GLY A 127 1.90 -5.30 -6.19
C GLY A 127 1.01 -5.13 -4.97
N LEU A 128 1.47 -5.60 -3.80
CA LEU A 128 0.75 -5.42 -2.54
C LEU A 128 0.66 -3.93 -2.15
N CYS A 129 1.75 -3.20 -2.29
CA CYS A 129 1.77 -1.75 -2.06
C CYS A 129 0.84 -1.02 -3.04
N ALA A 130 0.83 -1.41 -4.32
CA ALA A 130 -0.07 -0.84 -5.32
C ALA A 130 -1.55 -1.11 -4.99
N LEU A 131 -1.89 -2.32 -4.53
CA LEU A 131 -3.25 -2.66 -4.07
C LEU A 131 -3.67 -1.85 -2.85
N LEU A 132 -2.77 -1.69 -1.86
CA LEU A 132 -3.02 -0.84 -0.70
C LEU A 132 -3.25 0.61 -1.11
N PHE A 133 -2.44 1.12 -2.04
CA PHE A 133 -2.54 2.47 -2.56
C PHE A 133 -3.87 2.65 -3.33
N ALA A 134 -4.23 1.70 -4.19
CA ALA A 134 -5.52 1.69 -4.87
C ALA A 134 -6.69 1.70 -3.86
N TYR A 135 -6.61 0.89 -2.81
CA TYR A 135 -7.62 0.91 -1.75
C TYR A 135 -7.71 2.27 -1.02
N LEU A 136 -6.57 2.92 -0.76
CA LEU A 136 -6.54 4.27 -0.17
C LEU A 136 -7.21 5.31 -1.06
N ILE A 137 -6.95 5.27 -2.38
CA ILE A 137 -7.62 6.14 -3.37
C ILE A 137 -9.13 5.89 -3.36
N LEU A 138 -9.56 4.64 -3.29
CA LEU A 138 -10.99 4.29 -3.22
C LEU A 138 -11.64 4.85 -1.94
N CYS A 139 -10.92 4.88 -0.82
CA CYS A 139 -11.37 5.49 0.43
C CYS A 139 -11.38 7.03 0.37
N LYS A 140 -10.34 7.63 -0.23
CA LYS A 140 -10.14 9.08 -0.35
C LYS A 140 -9.57 9.42 -1.73
N PRO A 141 -10.42 9.74 -2.73
CA PRO A 141 -9.95 10.05 -4.08
C PRO A 141 -9.08 11.31 -4.15
N GLU A 142 -9.14 12.19 -3.14
CA GLU A 142 -8.26 13.36 -3.02
C GLU A 142 -6.78 12.95 -3.02
N ILE A 143 -6.47 11.83 -2.37
CA ILE A 143 -5.11 11.26 -2.37
C ILE A 143 -4.71 10.84 -3.78
N GLY A 144 -5.67 10.31 -4.55
CA GLY A 144 -5.46 9.93 -5.95
C GLY A 144 -5.11 11.14 -6.83
N VAL A 145 -5.79 12.26 -6.63
CA VAL A 145 -5.49 13.51 -7.37
C VAL A 145 -4.10 14.04 -7.00
N MET A 146 -3.76 14.08 -5.71
CA MET A 146 -2.41 14.48 -5.27
C MET A 146 -1.33 13.53 -5.85
N ALA A 147 -1.59 12.23 -5.82
CA ALA A 147 -0.69 11.25 -6.40
C ALA A 147 -0.52 11.43 -7.91
N LEU A 148 -1.59 11.72 -8.66
CA LEU A 148 -1.52 12.05 -10.08
C LEU A 148 -0.59 13.23 -10.35
N CYS A 149 -0.75 14.33 -9.62
CA CYS A 149 0.11 15.50 -9.76
C CYS A 149 1.59 15.17 -9.50
N PHE A 150 1.84 14.31 -8.51
CA PHE A 150 3.21 13.95 -8.13
C PHE A 150 3.85 12.93 -9.07
N THR A 151 3.06 12.00 -9.61
CA THR A 151 3.56 10.93 -10.47
C THR A 151 3.58 11.30 -11.95
N MET A 152 2.93 12.41 -12.34
CA MET A 152 2.84 12.87 -13.72
C MET A 152 4.20 12.93 -14.45
N PRO A 153 5.30 13.45 -13.86
CA PRO A 153 6.60 13.51 -14.55
C PRO A 153 7.33 12.16 -14.65
N PHE A 154 6.92 11.16 -13.85
CA PHE A 154 7.67 9.90 -13.71
C PHE A 154 6.98 8.70 -14.39
N LEU A 155 5.65 8.75 -14.54
CA LEU A 155 4.93 7.61 -15.10
C LEU A 155 4.79 7.70 -16.63
N PRO A 156 4.92 6.55 -17.32
CA PRO A 156 4.57 6.46 -18.74
C PRO A 156 3.09 6.79 -18.96
N THR A 157 2.77 7.39 -20.09
CA THR A 157 1.45 7.92 -20.44
C THR A 157 0.31 6.90 -20.29
N MET A 158 0.57 5.63 -20.60
CA MET A 158 -0.43 4.55 -20.43
C MET A 158 -0.82 4.32 -18.97
N LEU A 159 0.17 4.27 -18.06
CA LEU A 159 -0.09 4.09 -16.63
C LEU A 159 -0.74 5.32 -16.02
N LEU A 160 -0.34 6.51 -16.49
CA LEU A 160 -0.97 7.76 -16.07
C LEU A 160 -2.45 7.79 -16.46
N ALA A 161 -2.77 7.45 -17.72
CA ALA A 161 -4.15 7.38 -18.20
C ALA A 161 -5.01 6.39 -17.38
N ALA A 162 -4.47 5.20 -17.10
CA ALA A 162 -5.14 4.22 -16.26
C ALA A 162 -5.40 4.75 -14.84
N LEU A 163 -4.44 5.46 -14.23
CA LEU A 163 -4.58 6.06 -12.92
C LEU A 163 -5.62 7.19 -12.91
N VAL A 164 -5.66 8.03 -13.96
CA VAL A 164 -6.68 9.09 -14.12
C VAL A 164 -8.08 8.48 -14.18
N ILE A 165 -8.27 7.45 -15.03
CA ILE A 165 -9.55 6.75 -15.15
C ILE A 165 -9.96 6.13 -13.82
N TYR A 166 -9.02 5.49 -13.11
CA TYR A 166 -9.28 4.89 -11.81
C TYR A 166 -9.72 5.91 -10.77
N VAL A 167 -9.01 7.04 -10.65
CA VAL A 167 -9.36 8.13 -9.72
C VAL A 167 -10.73 8.71 -10.07
N PHE A 168 -11.01 8.93 -11.35
CA PHE A 168 -12.30 9.41 -11.83
C PHE A 168 -13.44 8.46 -11.45
N LEU A 169 -13.29 7.15 -11.68
CA LEU A 169 -14.27 6.15 -11.28
C LEU A 169 -14.49 6.12 -9.76
N CYS A 170 -13.42 6.25 -8.97
CA CYS A 170 -13.54 6.34 -7.50
C CYS A 170 -14.32 7.58 -7.06
N CYS A 171 -14.12 8.73 -7.72
CA CYS A 171 -14.90 9.95 -7.48
C CYS A 171 -16.39 9.73 -7.82
N MET A 172 -16.68 9.17 -8.99
CA MET A 172 -18.06 8.88 -9.43
C MET A 172 -18.77 7.94 -8.48
N LEU A 173 -18.13 6.87 -8.04
CA LEU A 173 -18.68 5.94 -7.06
C LEU A 173 -19.04 6.61 -5.74
N LYS A 174 -18.27 7.60 -5.29
CA LYS A 174 -18.61 8.35 -4.06
C LYS A 174 -19.79 9.29 -4.24
N VAL A 175 -19.91 9.90 -5.40
CA VAL A 175 -21.05 10.74 -5.76
C VAL A 175 -22.34 9.92 -5.80
N ILE A 176 -22.32 8.78 -6.53
CA ILE A 176 -23.46 7.86 -6.64
C ILE A 176 -23.91 7.35 -5.26
N ARG A 177 -22.96 7.11 -4.35
CA ARG A 177 -23.27 6.70 -2.96
C ARG A 177 -23.76 7.83 -2.05
N GLY A 178 -23.99 9.02 -2.59
CA GLY A 178 -24.48 10.18 -1.83
C GLY A 178 -23.53 10.71 -0.75
N LYS A 179 -22.28 10.27 -0.75
CA LYS A 179 -21.26 10.70 0.21
C LYS A 179 -20.58 12.02 -0.15
N ARG A 180 -20.83 12.53 -1.33
CA ARG A 180 -20.32 13.80 -1.84
C ARG A 180 -21.38 14.48 -2.71
N VAL A 181 -21.53 15.77 -2.52
CA VAL A 181 -22.33 16.64 -3.40
C VAL A 181 -21.35 17.28 -4.37
N ILE A 182 -21.59 17.14 -5.66
CA ILE A 182 -20.84 17.88 -6.68
C ILE A 182 -21.33 19.32 -6.63
N ARG A 183 -20.48 20.22 -6.14
CA ARG A 183 -20.67 21.65 -6.35
C ARG A 183 -19.80 22.02 -7.56
N VAL A 184 -20.45 22.29 -8.68
CA VAL A 184 -19.76 22.76 -9.88
C VAL A 184 -19.43 24.23 -9.65
N GLU A 185 -18.17 24.54 -9.52
CA GLU A 185 -17.65 25.91 -9.45
C GLU A 185 -17.26 26.40 -10.85
N ALA A 186 -17.17 27.72 -11.02
CA ALA A 186 -16.78 28.30 -12.30
C ALA A 186 -15.40 27.80 -12.81
N VAL A 187 -14.51 27.45 -11.87
CA VAL A 187 -13.19 26.86 -12.15
C VAL A 187 -13.33 25.48 -12.80
N ASP A 188 -14.27 24.64 -12.34
CA ASP A 188 -14.49 23.30 -12.90
C ASP A 188 -14.95 23.38 -14.37
N VAL A 189 -15.79 24.37 -14.68
CA VAL A 189 -16.25 24.62 -16.05
C VAL A 189 -15.09 25.09 -16.94
N MET A 190 -14.22 25.97 -16.43
CA MET A 190 -13.03 26.40 -17.16
C MET A 190 -12.03 25.26 -17.42
N VAL A 191 -11.80 24.40 -16.41
CA VAL A 191 -10.93 23.22 -16.55
C VAL A 191 -11.52 22.25 -17.57
N ALA A 192 -12.83 22.02 -17.54
CA ALA A 192 -13.50 21.16 -18.53
C ALA A 192 -13.40 21.74 -19.95
N ALA A 193 -13.64 23.05 -20.11
CA ALA A 193 -13.50 23.72 -21.41
C ALA A 193 -12.06 23.65 -21.94
N PHE A 194 -11.07 23.88 -21.07
CA PHE A 194 -9.66 23.77 -21.44
C PHE A 194 -9.29 22.34 -21.84
N SER A 195 -9.78 21.34 -21.13
CA SER A 195 -9.57 19.92 -21.45
C SER A 195 -10.16 19.55 -22.81
N VAL A 196 -11.35 20.07 -23.16
CA VAL A 196 -11.96 19.87 -24.48
C VAL A 196 -11.13 20.51 -25.57
N VAL A 197 -10.62 21.73 -25.37
CA VAL A 197 -9.75 22.42 -26.33
C VAL A 197 -8.46 21.65 -26.56
N LEU A 198 -7.84 21.10 -25.48
CA LEU A 198 -6.63 20.26 -25.61
C LEU A 198 -6.90 18.96 -26.37
N LEU A 199 -8.04 18.32 -26.13
CA LEU A 199 -8.43 17.10 -26.84
C LEU A 199 -8.69 17.38 -28.33
N CYS A 200 -9.34 18.50 -28.66
CA CYS A 200 -9.58 18.88 -30.04
C CYS A 200 -8.30 19.36 -30.75
N GLY A 201 -7.39 20.05 -30.04
CA GLY A 201 -6.12 20.52 -30.59
C GLY A 201 -5.05 19.44 -30.75
N GLY A 202 -5.17 18.32 -30.05
CA GLY A 202 -4.26 17.17 -30.16
C GLY A 202 -4.59 16.21 -31.32
N VAL A 203 -5.64 16.48 -32.10
CA VAL A 203 -6.09 15.66 -33.24
C VAL A 203 -5.61 16.25 -34.58
N VAL A 204 -4.88 17.36 -34.57
CA VAL A 204 -4.25 17.96 -35.75
C VAL A 204 -2.72 17.60 -35.81
#